data_6958cfea6aaab25d3769b44d839d04f1
#
_entry.id   6958cfea6aaab25d3769b44d839d04f1
#
_cell.length_a   1.000
_cell.length_b   1.000
_cell.length_c   1.000
_cell.angle_alpha   90.00
_cell.angle_beta   90.00
_cell.angle_gamma   90.00
#
_symmetry.space_group_name_H-M   'P 1'
#
loop_
_entity.id
_entity.type
_entity.pdbx_description
1 polymer ?
#
loop_
_entity_poly.entity_id
_entity_poly.type
_entity_poly.pdbx_seq_one_letter_code
_entity_poly.pdbx_strand_id
1 'polypeptide(L)'
;MFGIQWDLVCKFLEVKSGFKISDINSNSSNWGNYNNTEKAITSVKAKQSTDNGMNWKSITGVKPANSSTILSSGASEETNKMNIYDLAGNEWEWTLEKTLDSKYPCSNRGGSYNLEGVGYPVANRSNIGIADSSQNLSFRATFYADYK
;
A
#
# COMPACT_ATOMS: atom_id res chain seq x y z
N MET A 1 -5.47 -6.67 -10.07
CA MET A 1 -4.40 -7.66 -9.76
C MET A 1 -5.03 -8.86 -9.09
N PHE A 2 -4.56 -10.09 -9.36
CA PHE A 2 -4.98 -11.29 -8.61
C PHE A 2 -4.19 -11.40 -7.30
N GLY A 3 -4.77 -12.07 -6.29
CA GLY A 3 -4.08 -12.28 -5.01
C GLY A 3 -2.74 -13.00 -5.14
N ILE A 4 -2.67 -14.03 -6.00
CA ILE A 4 -1.40 -14.73 -6.29
C ILE A 4 -0.33 -13.81 -6.88
N GLN A 5 -0.70 -12.80 -7.68
CA GLN A 5 0.25 -11.83 -8.21
C GLN A 5 0.78 -10.92 -7.11
N TRP A 6 -0.05 -10.55 -6.12
CA TRP A 6 0.40 -9.83 -4.94
C TRP A 6 1.44 -10.64 -4.15
N ASP A 7 1.15 -11.91 -3.89
CA ASP A 7 2.07 -12.79 -3.18
C ASP A 7 3.39 -12.99 -3.94
N LEU A 8 3.34 -13.07 -5.27
CA LEU A 8 4.54 -13.11 -6.12
C LEU A 8 5.37 -11.83 -6.05
N VAL A 9 4.71 -10.65 -5.98
CA VAL A 9 5.42 -9.37 -5.78
C VAL A 9 6.07 -9.34 -4.41
N CYS A 10 5.38 -9.75 -3.35
CA CYS A 10 5.97 -9.87 -2.02
C CYS A 10 7.18 -10.81 -2.01
N LYS A 11 7.09 -11.96 -2.66
CA LYS A 11 8.20 -12.91 -2.78
C LYS A 11 9.37 -12.36 -3.62
N PHE A 12 9.07 -11.63 -4.68
CA PHE A 12 10.09 -10.94 -5.46
C PHE A 12 10.87 -9.92 -4.62
N LEU A 13 10.17 -9.12 -3.82
CA LEU A 13 10.82 -8.16 -2.92
C LEU A 13 11.69 -8.86 -1.87
N GLU A 14 11.22 -9.94 -1.26
CA GLU A 14 12.01 -10.74 -0.33
C GLU A 14 13.32 -11.22 -0.97
N VAL A 15 13.25 -11.76 -2.19
CA VAL A 15 14.40 -12.39 -2.85
C VAL A 15 15.36 -11.37 -3.48
N LYS A 16 14.83 -10.25 -4.01
CA LYS A 16 15.60 -9.32 -4.85
C LYS A 16 15.95 -8.01 -4.17
N SER A 17 15.18 -7.55 -3.19
CA SER A 17 15.43 -6.26 -2.51
C SER A 17 16.19 -6.40 -1.19
N GLY A 18 16.47 -7.63 -0.74
CA GLY A 18 17.13 -7.90 0.54
C GLY A 18 16.20 -7.74 1.75
N PHE A 19 14.90 -7.66 1.55
CA PHE A 19 13.93 -7.67 2.65
C PHE A 19 13.97 -9.01 3.40
N LYS A 20 13.85 -8.92 4.72
CA LYS A 20 13.55 -10.09 5.54
C LYS A 20 12.07 -10.43 5.39
N ILE A 21 11.75 -11.69 5.59
CA ILE A 21 10.34 -12.13 5.60
C ILE A 21 9.50 -11.34 6.61
N SER A 22 10.09 -10.89 7.72
CA SER A 22 9.43 -10.06 8.73
C SER A 22 9.03 -8.67 8.21
N ASP A 23 9.78 -8.09 7.27
CA ASP A 23 9.47 -6.81 6.65
C ASP A 23 8.23 -6.89 5.74
N ILE A 24 7.89 -8.11 5.32
CA ILE A 24 6.77 -8.42 4.44
C ILE A 24 5.53 -8.84 5.25
N ASN A 25 5.68 -9.78 6.21
CA ASN A 25 4.54 -10.43 6.86
C ASN A 25 4.27 -10.00 8.30
N SER A 26 5.20 -9.26 8.93
CA SER A 26 5.08 -8.90 10.35
C SER A 26 5.12 -7.40 10.59
N ASN A 27 5.99 -6.66 9.92
CA ASN A 27 6.10 -5.21 10.10
C ASN A 27 6.65 -4.52 8.85
N SER A 28 5.79 -3.81 8.13
CA SER A 28 6.16 -3.02 6.95
C SER A 28 6.32 -1.52 7.25
N SER A 29 6.32 -1.11 8.53
CA SER A 29 6.37 0.32 8.94
C SER A 29 7.63 1.04 8.45
N ASN A 30 8.76 0.35 8.36
CA ASN A 30 10.03 0.94 7.96
C ASN A 30 10.08 1.43 6.50
N TRP A 31 9.17 0.94 5.65
CA TRP A 31 9.16 1.29 4.23
C TRP A 31 7.78 1.67 3.66
N GLY A 32 6.70 1.41 4.37
CA GLY A 32 5.34 1.76 3.95
C GLY A 32 4.88 3.13 4.47
N ASN A 33 3.87 3.71 3.82
CA ASN A 33 3.19 4.90 4.32
C ASN A 33 2.07 4.49 5.29
N TYR A 34 2.39 4.48 6.57
CA TYR A 34 1.45 4.17 7.66
C TYR A 34 1.27 5.36 8.60
N ASN A 35 0.25 5.32 9.47
CA ASN A 35 -0.02 6.38 10.44
C ASN A 35 1.20 6.69 11.31
N ASN A 36 1.79 5.64 11.88
CA ASN A 36 2.89 5.72 12.85
C ASN A 36 4.28 5.95 12.21
N THR A 37 4.36 6.20 10.90
CA THR A 37 5.64 6.35 10.20
C THR A 37 5.86 7.77 9.70
N GLU A 38 7.08 8.25 9.83
CA GLU A 38 7.58 9.42 9.13
C GLU A 38 8.01 9.04 7.71
N LYS A 39 7.81 9.94 6.73
CA LYS A 39 8.28 9.73 5.35
C LYS A 39 8.90 11.01 4.79
N ALA A 40 10.15 10.93 4.37
CA ALA A 40 10.80 12.02 3.64
C ALA A 40 10.15 12.16 2.25
N ILE A 41 9.75 13.37 1.90
CA ILE A 41 9.15 13.67 0.60
C ILE A 41 10.26 14.03 -0.38
N THR A 42 10.42 13.22 -1.40
CA THR A 42 11.49 13.35 -2.38
C THR A 42 11.01 13.86 -3.73
N SER A 43 9.72 13.70 -4.04
CA SER A 43 9.15 14.20 -5.28
C SER A 43 8.71 15.67 -5.16
N VAL A 44 9.18 16.51 -6.08
CA VAL A 44 8.76 17.93 -6.18
C VAL A 44 7.28 18.08 -6.59
N LYS A 45 6.65 17.03 -7.09
CA LYS A 45 5.24 16.99 -7.49
C LYS A 45 4.36 16.34 -6.43
N ALA A 46 4.92 15.98 -5.28
CA ALA A 46 4.21 15.27 -4.24
C ALA A 46 2.99 16.05 -3.76
N LYS A 47 1.91 15.33 -3.54
CA LYS A 47 0.69 15.82 -2.92
C LYS A 47 0.32 14.95 -1.74
N GLN A 48 -0.43 15.54 -0.82
CA GLN A 48 -1.00 14.86 0.34
C GLN A 48 -2.49 15.19 0.49
N SER A 49 -3.21 14.28 1.15
CA SER A 49 -4.55 14.51 1.65
C SER A 49 -4.64 14.06 3.11
N THR A 50 -5.25 14.88 3.96
CA THR A 50 -5.54 14.57 5.36
C THR A 50 -7.04 14.43 5.63
N ASP A 51 -7.84 14.47 4.58
CA ASP A 51 -9.30 14.37 4.59
C ASP A 51 -9.81 13.25 3.67
N ASN A 52 -9.09 12.14 3.70
CA ASN A 52 -9.44 10.90 2.99
C ASN A 52 -9.52 11.07 1.47
N GLY A 53 -8.62 11.84 0.89
CA GLY A 53 -8.53 12.03 -0.56
C GLY A 53 -9.47 13.09 -1.15
N MET A 54 -10.28 13.78 -0.33
CA MET A 54 -11.20 14.78 -0.83
C MET A 54 -10.48 16.05 -1.31
N ASN A 55 -9.46 16.49 -0.60
CA ASN A 55 -8.66 17.64 -0.99
C ASN A 55 -7.17 17.30 -1.02
N TRP A 56 -6.50 17.67 -2.10
CA TRP A 56 -5.09 17.43 -2.31
C TRP A 56 -4.29 18.72 -2.27
N LYS A 57 -3.25 18.75 -1.43
CA LYS A 57 -2.32 19.89 -1.30
C LYS A 57 -0.91 19.43 -1.60
N SER A 58 -0.08 20.34 -2.13
CA SER A 58 1.35 20.06 -2.26
C SER A 58 1.98 19.80 -0.89
N ILE A 59 2.92 18.88 -0.86
CA ILE A 59 3.73 18.60 0.33
C ILE A 59 5.20 18.61 -0.05
N THR A 60 6.03 19.13 0.83
CA THR A 60 7.51 19.11 0.76
C THR A 60 8.06 18.77 2.14
N GLY A 61 9.32 18.39 2.22
CA GLY A 61 9.98 18.07 3.47
C GLY A 61 9.61 16.70 3.99
N VAL A 62 8.75 16.60 4.99
CA VAL A 62 8.46 15.34 5.68
C VAL A 62 6.97 15.22 5.98
N LYS A 63 6.40 14.05 5.71
CA LYS A 63 5.12 13.62 6.30
C LYS A 63 5.42 13.14 7.73
N PRO A 64 4.86 13.77 8.78
CA PRO A 64 5.16 13.39 10.15
C PRO A 64 4.57 12.02 10.52
N ALA A 65 5.18 11.38 11.53
CA ALA A 65 4.55 10.24 12.20
C ALA A 65 3.29 10.67 12.96
N ASN A 66 2.44 9.69 13.27
CA ASN A 66 1.13 9.89 13.93
C ASN A 66 0.20 10.82 13.12
N SER A 67 0.28 10.71 11.81
CA SER A 67 -0.51 11.47 10.85
C SER A 67 -1.18 10.54 9.85
N SER A 68 -2.51 10.53 9.88
CA SER A 68 -3.32 9.80 8.89
C SER A 68 -3.35 10.57 7.57
N THR A 69 -2.28 10.45 6.80
CA THR A 69 -2.07 11.21 5.57
C THR A 69 -1.87 10.30 4.38
N ILE A 70 -2.74 10.43 3.37
CA ILE A 70 -2.54 9.81 2.06
C ILE A 70 -1.48 10.61 1.31
N LEU A 71 -0.54 9.93 0.71
CA LEU A 71 0.44 10.50 -0.21
C LEU A 71 0.11 10.14 -1.66
N SER A 72 0.36 11.06 -2.56
CA SER A 72 0.30 10.74 -4.00
C SER A 72 1.36 9.69 -4.34
N SER A 73 1.07 8.82 -5.31
CA SER A 73 2.00 7.75 -5.69
C SER A 73 3.36 8.31 -6.08
N GLY A 74 4.42 7.71 -5.54
CA GLY A 74 5.79 8.16 -5.76
C GLY A 74 6.16 9.47 -5.05
N ALA A 75 5.46 9.87 -4.01
CA ALA A 75 5.79 11.07 -3.23
C ALA A 75 7.11 10.91 -2.46
N SER A 76 7.45 9.68 -2.09
CA SER A 76 8.64 9.34 -1.31
C SER A 76 9.39 8.16 -1.92
N GLU A 77 10.69 8.29 -2.10
CA GLU A 77 11.54 7.16 -2.50
C GLU A 77 11.69 6.11 -1.40
N GLU A 78 11.37 6.42 -0.15
CA GLU A 78 11.36 5.43 0.93
C GLU A 78 10.32 4.34 0.71
N THR A 79 9.20 4.66 0.03
CA THR A 79 8.13 3.72 -0.33
C THR A 79 8.37 3.03 -1.67
N ASN A 80 9.45 3.36 -2.37
CA ASN A 80 9.87 2.72 -3.61
C ASN A 80 10.77 1.51 -3.31
N LYS A 81 10.37 0.34 -3.77
CA LYS A 81 11.19 -0.89 -3.71
C LYS A 81 11.23 -1.57 -5.06
N MET A 82 12.41 -1.60 -5.68
CA MET A 82 12.60 -2.20 -7.02
C MET A 82 11.66 -1.61 -8.08
N ASN A 83 11.47 -0.28 -8.06
CA ASN A 83 10.52 0.46 -8.90
C ASN A 83 9.05 0.10 -8.69
N ILE A 84 8.72 -0.51 -7.55
CA ILE A 84 7.34 -0.74 -7.11
C ILE A 84 7.07 0.29 -6.01
N TYR A 85 6.16 1.22 -6.29
CA TYR A 85 5.82 2.32 -5.38
C TYR A 85 4.60 1.99 -4.53
N ASP A 86 4.63 2.43 -3.28
CA ASP A 86 3.49 2.49 -2.36
C ASP A 86 2.73 1.15 -2.18
N LEU A 87 3.45 0.01 -2.25
CA LEU A 87 2.85 -1.31 -2.07
C LEU A 87 2.45 -1.57 -0.61
N ALA A 88 3.17 -0.99 0.34
CA ALA A 88 2.90 -1.10 1.77
C ALA A 88 2.26 0.17 2.32
N GLY A 89 1.13 0.03 2.98
CA GLY A 89 0.37 1.18 3.51
C GLY A 89 -0.22 2.04 2.39
N ASN A 90 -0.32 3.33 2.62
CA ASN A 90 -0.98 4.33 1.80
C ASN A 90 -2.48 4.04 1.65
N GLU A 91 -2.89 3.17 0.75
CA GLU A 91 -4.28 2.74 0.61
C GLU A 91 -4.35 1.22 0.43
N TRP A 92 -5.35 0.60 1.03
CA TRP A 92 -5.69 -0.78 0.72
C TRP A 92 -5.91 -0.96 -0.77
N GLU A 93 -5.43 -2.04 -1.34
CA GLU A 93 -5.63 -2.34 -2.75
C GLU A 93 -6.53 -3.56 -2.95
N TRP A 94 -7.59 -3.38 -3.73
CA TRP A 94 -8.46 -4.45 -4.18
C TRP A 94 -7.68 -5.50 -4.96
N THR A 95 -7.98 -6.76 -4.68
CA THR A 95 -7.54 -7.88 -5.51
C THR A 95 -8.73 -8.70 -6.00
N LEU A 96 -8.51 -9.50 -7.04
CA LEU A 96 -9.47 -10.48 -7.54
C LEU A 96 -9.39 -11.81 -6.75
N GLU A 97 -8.92 -11.74 -5.51
CA GLU A 97 -8.86 -12.87 -4.60
C GLU A 97 -10.20 -13.01 -3.87
N LYS A 98 -10.78 -14.22 -3.95
CA LYS A 98 -12.00 -14.54 -3.20
C LYS A 98 -11.62 -15.02 -1.80
N THR A 99 -12.29 -14.49 -0.78
CA THR A 99 -12.19 -14.98 0.59
C THR A 99 -13.19 -16.12 0.84
N LEU A 100 -13.06 -16.79 1.99
CA LEU A 100 -14.04 -17.79 2.44
C LEU A 100 -15.25 -17.17 3.15
N ASP A 101 -15.21 -15.89 3.44
CA ASP A 101 -16.29 -15.16 4.08
C ASP A 101 -17.35 -14.78 3.03
N SER A 102 -18.56 -15.33 3.17
CA SER A 102 -19.65 -15.07 2.24
C SER A 102 -20.20 -13.64 2.31
N LYS A 103 -20.05 -12.97 3.44
CA LYS A 103 -20.46 -11.57 3.65
C LYS A 103 -19.44 -10.60 3.09
N TYR A 104 -18.16 -10.93 3.19
CA TYR A 104 -17.03 -10.12 2.73
C TYR A 104 -16.14 -10.93 1.77
N PRO A 105 -16.66 -11.23 0.57
CA PRO A 105 -16.03 -12.21 -0.32
C PRO A 105 -14.79 -11.72 -1.07
N CYS A 106 -14.50 -10.43 -1.02
CA CYS A 106 -13.36 -9.84 -1.72
C CYS A 106 -12.19 -9.61 -0.76
N SER A 107 -10.97 -9.73 -1.25
CA SER A 107 -9.75 -9.43 -0.48
C SER A 107 -9.16 -8.10 -0.89
N ASN A 108 -8.77 -7.30 0.10
CA ASN A 108 -7.90 -6.15 -0.04
C ASN A 108 -6.55 -6.40 0.65
N ARG A 109 -5.50 -5.74 0.17
CA ARG A 109 -4.10 -6.04 0.50
C ARG A 109 -3.33 -4.76 0.81
N GLY A 110 -2.19 -4.90 1.54
CA GLY A 110 -1.19 -3.85 1.66
C GLY A 110 -1.25 -2.96 2.90
N GLY A 111 -2.38 -2.91 3.60
CA GLY A 111 -2.60 -1.93 4.68
C GLY A 111 -2.92 -0.53 4.16
N SER A 112 -3.06 0.45 5.04
CA SER A 112 -3.39 1.82 4.65
C SER A 112 -2.76 2.88 5.56
N TYR A 113 -2.77 4.13 5.11
CA TYR A 113 -2.17 5.31 5.73
C TYR A 113 -2.66 5.61 7.17
N ASN A 114 -3.83 5.14 7.55
CA ASN A 114 -4.43 5.35 8.87
C ASN A 114 -4.25 4.16 9.83
N LEU A 115 -3.47 3.16 9.43
CA LEU A 115 -3.15 1.96 10.19
C LEU A 115 -1.65 1.91 10.55
N GLU A 116 -1.25 0.88 11.26
CA GLU A 116 0.15 0.62 11.61
C GLU A 116 0.69 -0.60 10.87
N GLY A 117 1.92 -0.50 10.37
CA GLY A 117 2.53 -1.56 9.58
C GLY A 117 2.83 -2.86 10.35
N VAL A 118 2.81 -2.83 11.68
CA VAL A 118 2.89 -4.03 12.54
C VAL A 118 1.60 -4.84 12.47
N GLY A 119 0.45 -4.18 12.57
CA GLY A 119 -0.85 -4.87 12.53
C GLY A 119 -1.29 -5.22 11.11
N TYR A 120 -0.85 -4.42 10.14
CA TYR A 120 -1.30 -4.49 8.75
C TYR A 120 -0.13 -4.42 7.77
N PRO A 121 0.80 -5.39 7.81
CA PRO A 121 1.95 -5.42 6.91
C PRO A 121 1.52 -5.63 5.46
N VAL A 122 2.44 -5.45 4.53
CA VAL A 122 2.16 -5.55 3.08
C VAL A 122 1.52 -6.88 2.67
N ALA A 123 1.86 -7.98 3.33
CA ALA A 123 1.26 -9.29 3.06
C ALA A 123 -0.12 -9.47 3.68
N ASN A 124 -0.61 -8.53 4.50
CA ASN A 124 -1.92 -8.64 5.15
C ASN A 124 -3.03 -8.84 4.13
N ARG A 125 -3.96 -9.72 4.46
CA ARG A 125 -5.22 -9.95 3.75
C ARG A 125 -6.36 -9.52 4.65
N SER A 126 -7.13 -8.54 4.20
CA SER A 126 -8.39 -8.15 4.84
C SER A 126 -9.57 -8.50 3.94
N ASN A 127 -10.75 -8.52 4.50
CA ASN A 127 -11.98 -8.89 3.81
C ASN A 127 -12.85 -7.65 3.61
N ILE A 128 -13.53 -7.59 2.46
CA ILE A 128 -14.42 -6.49 2.13
C ILE A 128 -15.60 -6.97 1.29
N GLY A 129 -16.75 -6.33 1.41
CA GLY A 129 -17.96 -6.64 0.63
C GLY A 129 -17.84 -6.15 -0.82
N ILE A 130 -18.55 -6.80 -1.73
CA ILE A 130 -18.52 -6.50 -3.18
C ILE A 130 -18.94 -5.05 -3.49
N ALA A 131 -19.90 -4.52 -2.72
CA ALA A 131 -20.45 -3.18 -2.90
C ALA A 131 -19.87 -2.16 -1.91
N ASP A 132 -18.92 -2.58 -1.07
CA ASP A 132 -18.33 -1.68 -0.09
C ASP A 132 -17.43 -0.67 -0.80
N SER A 133 -17.58 0.58 -0.40
CA SER A 133 -16.66 1.67 -0.76
C SER A 133 -16.02 2.21 0.51
N SER A 134 -14.75 2.52 0.44
CA SER A 134 -14.04 3.15 1.54
C SER A 134 -13.02 4.14 0.97
N GLN A 135 -12.81 5.21 1.72
CA GLN A 135 -11.90 6.30 1.36
C GLN A 135 -10.42 5.91 1.48
N ASN A 136 -10.14 4.72 1.99
CA ASN A 136 -8.78 4.15 2.09
C ASN A 136 -8.60 2.92 1.19
N LEU A 137 -9.45 2.80 0.16
CA LEU A 137 -9.41 1.72 -0.82
C LEU A 137 -9.05 2.24 -2.20
N SER A 138 -8.11 1.56 -2.81
CA SER A 138 -7.65 1.80 -4.18
C SER A 138 -7.55 0.49 -4.96
N PHE A 139 -6.92 0.52 -6.11
CA PHE A 139 -6.59 -0.67 -6.89
C PHE A 139 -5.29 -0.46 -7.65
N ARG A 140 -4.64 -1.57 -7.97
CA ARG A 140 -3.47 -1.60 -8.85
C ARG A 140 -3.80 -2.36 -10.11
N ALA A 141 -3.67 -1.71 -11.27
CA ALA A 141 -3.84 -2.36 -12.55
C ALA A 141 -2.67 -3.34 -12.82
N THR A 142 -2.99 -4.46 -13.46
CA THR A 142 -1.98 -5.38 -14.00
C THR A 142 -1.99 -5.26 -15.51
N PHE A 143 -0.82 -5.02 -16.08
CA PHE A 143 -0.64 -4.93 -17.51
C PHE A 143 0.10 -6.19 -18.02
N TYR A 144 -0.44 -6.82 -19.03
CA TYR A 144 0.19 -7.95 -19.71
C TYR A 144 0.73 -7.47 -21.06
N ALA A 145 2.03 -7.63 -21.26
CA ALA A 145 2.64 -7.41 -22.56
C ALA A 145 2.88 -8.77 -23.23
N ASP A 146 2.36 -8.94 -24.43
CA ASP A 146 2.65 -10.11 -25.26
C ASP A 146 3.92 -9.82 -26.03
N TYR A 147 5.01 -10.46 -25.68
CA TYR A 147 6.27 -10.40 -26.41
C TYR A 147 6.20 -11.45 -27.54
N LYS A 148 5.95 -10.96 -28.74
CA LYS A 148 6.13 -11.78 -29.94
C LYS A 148 7.59 -11.86 -30.32
#